data_97457ac03643f38a078ed78e97d1232b
#
_entry.id   97457ac03643f38a078ed78e97d1232b
#
_cell.length_a   1.000
_cell.length_b   1.000
_cell.length_c   1.000
_cell.angle_alpha   90.00
_cell.angle_beta   90.00
_cell.angle_gamma   90.00
#
_symmetry.space_group_name_H-M   'P 1'
#
loop_
_entity.id
_entity.type
_entity.pdbx_description
1 polymer ?
#
loop_
_entity_poly.entity_id
_entity_poly.type
_entity_poly.pdbx_seq_one_letter_code
_entity_poly.pdbx_strand_id
1 'polypeptide(L)'
;MNIFQKLSWMEQMGIHYLCGEKPRPLATLCSPAKAPVSLEKLDKSLATSKSGLSLTATHPLGGTGVVPAQVMCVLEAPSATEDKTGLPLSGPEGELLKKMLSAIQLDIQKQTYVTYLSPWRPPGARLLTTTETREGFALLQKRIQAVNPKVLLAFGMTVTRTLTGKTLGQIRSKHGEYQGIPVFATFAPGFLIKNENYKKQAWADLKAFNAFMEKNL
;
A
#
# COMPACT_ATOMS: atom_id res chain seq x y z
N MET A 1 -29.90 25.44 -11.50
CA MET A 1 -30.18 24.22 -12.30
C MET A 1 -31.06 23.32 -11.47
N ASN A 2 -32.31 23.10 -11.90
CA ASN A 2 -33.32 22.30 -11.22
C ASN A 2 -32.92 20.82 -11.28
N ILE A 3 -33.40 20.01 -10.29
CA ILE A 3 -33.10 18.58 -10.17
C ILE A 3 -33.48 17.79 -11.44
N PHE A 4 -34.55 18.20 -12.14
CA PHE A 4 -34.97 17.64 -13.42
C PHE A 4 -34.01 17.93 -14.57
N GLN A 5 -33.35 19.07 -14.57
CA GLN A 5 -32.32 19.40 -15.57
C GLN A 5 -31.03 18.59 -15.35
N LYS A 6 -30.69 18.28 -14.07
CA LYS A 6 -29.57 17.38 -13.73
C LYS A 6 -29.84 15.94 -14.18
N LEU A 7 -31.04 15.45 -13.98
CA LEU A 7 -31.42 14.08 -14.38
C LEU A 7 -31.43 13.92 -15.90
N SER A 8 -31.99 14.89 -16.65
CA SER A 8 -31.96 14.88 -18.12
C SER A 8 -30.54 14.93 -18.68
N TRP A 9 -29.62 15.69 -18.08
CA TRP A 9 -28.22 15.75 -18.47
C TRP A 9 -27.48 14.42 -18.20
N MET A 10 -27.81 13.73 -17.10
CA MET A 10 -27.24 12.42 -16.75
C MET A 10 -27.72 11.32 -17.70
N GLU A 11 -28.98 11.34 -18.14
CA GLU A 11 -29.50 10.41 -19.16
C GLU A 11 -28.80 10.57 -20.50
N GLN A 12 -28.53 11.80 -20.94
CA GLN A 12 -27.77 12.08 -22.17
C GLN A 12 -26.31 11.58 -22.12
N MET A 13 -25.77 11.41 -20.91
CA MET A 13 -24.41 10.86 -20.67
C MET A 13 -24.43 9.33 -20.51
N GLY A 14 -25.54 8.66 -20.72
CA GLY A 14 -25.65 7.19 -20.60
C GLY A 14 -25.65 6.67 -19.17
N ILE A 15 -25.93 7.53 -18.19
CA ILE A 15 -26.06 7.17 -16.79
C ILE A 15 -27.52 6.91 -16.48
N HIS A 16 -27.94 5.65 -16.55
CA HIS A 16 -29.31 5.24 -16.22
C HIS A 16 -29.45 5.01 -14.71
N TYR A 17 -30.17 5.89 -14.04
CA TYR A 17 -30.67 5.63 -12.69
C TYR A 17 -31.99 4.84 -12.77
N LEU A 18 -32.01 3.64 -12.22
CA LEU A 18 -33.24 2.91 -11.98
C LEU A 18 -34.01 3.60 -10.84
N CYS A 19 -34.99 4.42 -11.23
CA CYS A 19 -35.91 5.04 -10.31
C CYS A 19 -36.84 3.95 -9.76
N GLY A 20 -36.66 3.53 -8.49
CA GLY A 20 -37.58 2.59 -7.85
C GLY A 20 -37.05 1.83 -6.63
N GLU A 21 -35.76 1.74 -6.42
CA GLU A 21 -35.24 1.13 -5.18
C GLU A 21 -34.88 2.19 -4.13
N LYS A 22 -35.44 2.02 -2.91
CA LYS A 22 -35.00 2.78 -1.75
C LYS A 22 -33.48 2.64 -1.62
N PRO A 23 -32.73 3.72 -1.30
CA PRO A 23 -31.28 3.61 -1.13
C PRO A 23 -31.00 2.55 -0.05
N ARG A 24 -30.37 1.46 -0.46
CA ARG A 24 -29.88 0.45 0.46
C ARG A 24 -28.83 1.10 1.35
N PRO A 25 -28.87 0.92 2.67
CA PRO A 25 -27.83 1.45 3.53
C PRO A 25 -26.47 0.88 3.09
N LEU A 26 -25.45 1.73 3.03
CA LEU A 26 -24.08 1.40 2.64
C LEU A 26 -23.49 0.16 3.37
N ALA A 27 -24.04 -0.19 4.53
CA ALA A 27 -23.73 -1.39 5.29
C ALA A 27 -24.00 -2.71 4.53
N THR A 28 -24.81 -2.71 3.46
CA THR A 28 -25.18 -3.93 2.72
C THR A 28 -24.25 -4.21 1.53
N LEU A 29 -23.31 -3.33 1.24
CA LEU A 29 -22.27 -3.52 0.22
C LEU A 29 -20.98 -4.15 0.76
N CYS A 30 -20.91 -4.43 2.05
CA CYS A 30 -19.93 -5.36 2.59
C CYS A 30 -20.33 -6.77 2.16
N SER A 31 -19.81 -7.24 1.04
CA SER A 31 -19.81 -8.67 0.73
C SER A 31 -19.29 -9.44 1.97
N PRO A 32 -19.90 -10.59 2.34
CA PRO A 32 -19.45 -11.37 3.49
C PRO A 32 -17.96 -11.64 3.32
N ALA A 33 -17.20 -11.39 4.38
CA ALA A 33 -15.76 -11.55 4.41
C ALA A 33 -15.39 -12.90 3.79
N LYS A 34 -14.80 -12.86 2.60
CA LYS A 34 -14.20 -14.03 1.96
C LYS A 34 -13.27 -14.63 2.99
N ALA A 35 -13.35 -15.96 3.22
CA ALA A 35 -12.57 -16.69 4.23
C ALA A 35 -11.13 -16.14 4.31
N PRO A 36 -10.57 -15.95 5.52
CA PRO A 36 -9.30 -15.29 5.71
C PRO A 36 -8.24 -15.93 4.80
N VAL A 37 -7.70 -15.14 3.90
CA VAL A 37 -6.66 -15.60 2.98
C VAL A 37 -5.41 -15.82 3.80
N SER A 38 -4.95 -17.08 3.92
CA SER A 38 -3.72 -17.39 4.63
C SER A 38 -2.53 -16.74 3.89
N LEU A 39 -1.70 -15.98 4.62
CA LEU A 39 -0.47 -15.39 4.07
C LEU A 39 0.48 -16.45 3.52
N GLU A 40 0.57 -17.62 4.16
CA GLU A 40 1.36 -18.75 3.66
C GLU A 40 0.90 -19.23 2.29
N LYS A 41 -0.41 -19.29 2.05
CA LYS A 41 -0.96 -19.66 0.74
C LYS A 41 -0.66 -18.59 -0.31
N LEU A 42 -0.71 -17.29 0.08
CA LEU A 42 -0.31 -16.18 -0.78
C LEU A 42 1.17 -16.29 -1.15
N ASP A 43 2.05 -16.50 -0.18
CA ASP A 43 3.49 -16.58 -0.40
C ASP A 43 3.87 -17.81 -1.24
N LYS A 44 3.25 -18.95 -1.02
CA LYS A 44 3.40 -20.13 -1.90
C LYS A 44 2.94 -19.85 -3.32
N SER A 45 1.87 -19.07 -3.50
CA SER A 45 1.39 -18.70 -4.84
C SER A 45 2.34 -17.76 -5.58
N LEU A 46 3.15 -16.95 -4.88
CA LEU A 46 4.16 -16.10 -5.49
C LEU A 46 5.26 -16.91 -6.19
N ALA A 47 5.69 -18.01 -5.58
CA ALA A 47 6.73 -18.88 -6.14
C ALA A 47 6.28 -19.59 -7.43
N THR A 48 4.98 -19.80 -7.61
CA THR A 48 4.40 -20.45 -8.80
C THR A 48 3.82 -19.46 -9.81
N SER A 49 3.89 -18.16 -9.52
CA SER A 49 3.33 -17.14 -10.39
C SER A 49 4.10 -17.03 -11.71
N LYS A 50 3.35 -16.84 -12.80
CA LYS A 50 3.90 -16.59 -14.14
C LYS A 50 3.69 -15.12 -14.57
N SER A 51 3.76 -14.18 -13.63
CA SER A 51 3.79 -12.74 -13.93
C SER A 51 5.04 -12.40 -14.75
N GLY A 52 4.98 -11.40 -15.62
CA GLY A 52 6.14 -10.98 -16.41
C GLY A 52 7.38 -10.64 -15.56
N LEU A 53 7.18 -10.07 -14.36
CA LEU A 53 8.26 -9.78 -13.41
C LEU A 53 8.81 -11.02 -12.71
N SER A 54 8.02 -12.09 -12.53
CA SER A 54 8.51 -13.32 -11.90
C SER A 54 9.56 -14.04 -12.73
N LEU A 55 9.61 -13.76 -14.05
CA LEU A 55 10.61 -14.32 -14.96
C LEU A 55 11.97 -13.63 -14.86
N THR A 56 12.04 -12.43 -14.31
CA THR A 56 13.25 -11.59 -14.26
C THR A 56 13.77 -11.37 -12.85
N ALA A 57 12.91 -11.51 -11.83
CA ALA A 57 13.29 -11.42 -10.43
C ALA A 57 13.90 -12.76 -9.94
N THR A 58 14.81 -12.67 -8.98
CA THR A 58 15.47 -13.85 -8.40
C THR A 58 14.61 -14.49 -7.32
N HIS A 59 14.05 -13.67 -6.43
CA HIS A 59 13.21 -14.14 -5.33
C HIS A 59 11.94 -13.28 -5.22
N PRO A 60 10.74 -13.91 -5.14
CA PRO A 60 9.53 -13.18 -4.76
C PRO A 60 9.55 -12.87 -3.26
N LEU A 61 9.19 -11.65 -2.89
CA LEU A 61 9.11 -11.23 -1.49
C LEU A 61 7.69 -10.81 -1.12
N GLY A 62 7.07 -11.58 -0.25
CA GLY A 62 5.72 -11.31 0.24
C GLY A 62 5.66 -10.21 1.28
N GLY A 63 6.46 -10.33 2.30
CA GLY A 63 6.55 -9.37 3.41
C GLY A 63 7.08 -10.03 4.68
N THR A 64 7.21 -9.22 5.74
CA THR A 64 7.72 -9.64 7.04
C THR A 64 7.09 -8.82 8.17
N GLY A 65 6.97 -9.40 9.35
CA GLY A 65 6.41 -8.75 10.53
C GLY A 65 5.35 -9.58 11.23
N VAL A 66 4.57 -8.97 12.10
CA VAL A 66 3.54 -9.66 12.88
C VAL A 66 2.17 -9.66 12.19
N VAL A 67 1.35 -10.62 12.52
CA VAL A 67 -0.03 -10.74 12.07
C VAL A 67 -0.92 -11.19 13.23
N PRO A 68 -1.99 -10.43 13.55
CA PRO A 68 -2.39 -9.16 12.95
C PRO A 68 -1.44 -8.01 13.29
N ALA A 69 -1.32 -7.02 12.41
CA ALA A 69 -0.48 -5.84 12.62
C ALA A 69 -1.33 -4.58 12.83
N GLN A 70 -0.87 -3.67 13.69
CA GLN A 70 -1.50 -2.35 13.82
C GLN A 70 -1.16 -1.48 12.62
N VAL A 71 0.12 -1.50 12.19
CA VAL A 71 0.65 -0.72 11.08
C VAL A 71 1.11 -1.65 9.96
N MET A 72 0.69 -1.36 8.74
CA MET A 72 1.24 -2.04 7.57
C MET A 72 2.00 -1.05 6.71
N CYS A 73 3.30 -1.26 6.60
CA CYS A 73 4.19 -0.51 5.74
C CYS A 73 4.21 -1.12 4.33
N VAL A 74 3.98 -0.29 3.31
CA VAL A 74 3.94 -0.74 1.92
C VAL A 74 5.02 -0.04 1.12
N LEU A 75 5.99 -0.79 0.61
CA LEU A 75 7.05 -0.37 -0.31
C LEU A 75 6.64 -0.66 -1.76
N GLU A 76 7.34 -0.09 -2.74
CA GLU A 76 7.00 -0.30 -4.15
C GLU A 76 7.37 -1.71 -4.63
N ALA A 77 8.63 -2.09 -4.49
CA ALA A 77 9.18 -3.38 -4.89
C ALA A 77 10.46 -3.70 -4.10
N PRO A 78 10.93 -4.95 -4.08
CA PRO A 78 12.18 -5.32 -3.44
C PRO A 78 13.39 -4.58 -4.03
N SER A 79 14.35 -4.24 -3.18
CA SER A 79 15.65 -3.71 -3.56
C SER A 79 16.53 -4.79 -4.23
N ALA A 80 17.68 -4.39 -4.79
CA ALA A 80 18.60 -5.34 -5.41
C ALA A 80 19.16 -6.36 -4.41
N THR A 81 19.41 -5.93 -3.18
CA THR A 81 19.91 -6.81 -2.12
C THR A 81 18.85 -7.81 -1.69
N GLU A 82 17.63 -7.34 -1.49
CA GLU A 82 16.50 -8.18 -1.10
C GLU A 82 16.16 -9.22 -2.18
N ASP A 83 16.12 -8.81 -3.44
CA ASP A 83 15.89 -9.73 -4.57
C ASP A 83 16.99 -10.80 -4.67
N LYS A 84 18.27 -10.43 -4.45
CA LYS A 84 19.40 -11.35 -4.47
C LYS A 84 19.41 -12.32 -3.29
N THR A 85 19.08 -11.85 -2.10
CA THR A 85 19.19 -12.64 -0.87
C THR A 85 17.91 -13.39 -0.51
N GLY A 86 16.77 -12.99 -1.05
CA GLY A 86 15.45 -13.52 -0.63
C GLY A 86 15.02 -13.07 0.77
N LEU A 87 15.75 -12.13 1.39
CA LEU A 87 15.50 -11.66 2.74
C LEU A 87 14.90 -10.25 2.73
N PRO A 88 13.65 -10.07 3.20
CA PRO A 88 13.04 -8.75 3.35
C PRO A 88 13.87 -7.84 4.26
N LEU A 89 13.88 -6.56 3.96
CA LEU A 89 14.58 -5.52 4.74
C LEU A 89 16.11 -5.74 4.85
N SER A 90 16.68 -6.46 3.92
CA SER A 90 18.14 -6.57 3.78
C SER A 90 18.70 -5.41 2.95
N GLY A 91 19.99 -5.10 3.19
CA GLY A 91 20.71 -4.04 2.48
C GLY A 91 20.37 -2.61 2.94
N PRO A 92 20.96 -1.59 2.28
CA PRO A 92 20.92 -0.20 2.73
C PRO A 92 19.50 0.39 2.84
N GLU A 93 18.61 0.01 1.92
CA GLU A 93 17.22 0.49 1.91
C GLU A 93 16.44 -0.07 3.09
N GLY A 94 16.61 -1.37 3.38
CA GLY A 94 16.01 -2.03 4.53
C GLY A 94 16.53 -1.47 5.85
N GLU A 95 17.84 -1.24 5.97
CA GLU A 95 18.44 -0.65 7.16
C GLU A 95 17.95 0.79 7.40
N LEU A 96 17.80 1.59 6.33
CA LEU A 96 17.21 2.92 6.48
C LEU A 96 15.76 2.84 6.93
N LEU A 97 14.95 1.93 6.38
CA LEU A 97 13.57 1.75 6.79
C LEU A 97 13.48 1.35 8.27
N LYS A 98 14.29 0.40 8.73
CA LYS A 98 14.34 0.02 10.15
C LYS A 98 14.63 1.22 11.04
N LYS A 99 15.61 2.06 10.67
CA LYS A 99 15.95 3.29 11.40
C LYS A 99 14.78 4.28 11.40
N MET A 100 14.09 4.46 10.28
CA MET A 100 12.93 5.35 10.16
C MET A 100 11.78 4.89 11.08
N LEU A 101 11.47 3.60 11.11
CA LEU A 101 10.43 3.02 11.96
C LEU A 101 10.81 3.09 13.44
N SER A 102 12.05 2.74 13.78
CA SER A 102 12.56 2.84 15.15
C SER A 102 12.51 4.28 15.70
N ALA A 103 12.79 5.28 14.86
CA ALA A 103 12.74 6.69 15.24
C ALA A 103 11.33 7.18 15.64
N ILE A 104 10.28 6.46 15.24
CA ILE A 104 8.89 6.70 15.63
C ILE A 104 8.35 5.56 16.52
N GLN A 105 9.22 4.81 17.15
CA GLN A 105 8.91 3.74 18.10
C GLN A 105 8.05 2.59 17.51
N LEU A 106 8.09 2.40 16.21
CA LEU A 106 7.45 1.25 15.53
C LEU A 106 8.40 0.05 15.50
N ASP A 107 7.97 -1.01 16.14
CA ASP A 107 8.68 -2.29 16.16
C ASP A 107 8.05 -3.26 15.15
N ILE A 108 8.86 -3.73 14.19
CA ILE A 108 8.42 -4.68 13.16
C ILE A 108 8.01 -6.02 13.77
N GLN A 109 8.61 -6.41 14.89
CA GLN A 109 8.33 -7.69 15.54
C GLN A 109 7.14 -7.64 16.51
N LYS A 110 6.59 -6.45 16.80
CA LYS A 110 5.51 -6.32 17.79
C LYS A 110 4.20 -5.80 17.22
N GLN A 111 4.26 -4.88 16.24
CA GLN A 111 3.06 -4.15 15.80
C GLN A 111 3.02 -3.81 14.33
N THR A 112 4.08 -4.14 13.58
CA THR A 112 4.23 -3.70 12.19
C THR A 112 4.37 -4.90 11.24
N TYR A 113 3.77 -4.78 10.08
CA TYR A 113 3.98 -5.68 8.95
C TYR A 113 4.51 -4.87 7.76
N VAL A 114 5.60 -5.30 7.16
CA VAL A 114 6.21 -4.65 5.98
C VAL A 114 5.99 -5.52 4.76
N THR A 115 5.55 -4.91 3.67
CA THR A 115 5.27 -5.61 2.42
C THR A 115 5.58 -4.73 1.21
N TYR A 116 5.36 -5.26 0.01
CA TYR A 116 5.61 -4.61 -1.27
C TYR A 116 4.33 -4.54 -2.10
N LEU A 117 4.21 -3.48 -2.91
CA LEU A 117 3.17 -3.38 -3.94
C LEU A 117 3.37 -4.47 -4.99
N SER A 118 4.60 -4.61 -5.51
CA SER A 118 5.01 -5.75 -6.32
C SER A 118 5.95 -6.65 -5.51
N PRO A 119 5.66 -7.96 -5.39
CA PRO A 119 6.57 -8.90 -4.72
C PRO A 119 7.83 -9.21 -5.52
N TRP A 120 7.92 -8.76 -6.76
CA TRP A 120 9.05 -8.98 -7.66
C TRP A 120 9.73 -7.66 -8.00
N ARG A 121 11.06 -7.69 -8.02
CA ARG A 121 11.88 -6.55 -8.40
C ARG A 121 11.83 -6.33 -9.92
N PRO A 122 11.51 -5.11 -10.41
CA PRO A 122 11.61 -4.81 -11.83
C PRO A 122 13.08 -4.74 -12.30
N PRO A 123 13.37 -5.19 -13.54
CA PRO A 123 14.71 -5.14 -14.10
C PRO A 123 15.31 -3.73 -14.07
N GLY A 124 16.59 -3.61 -13.71
CA GLY A 124 17.29 -2.31 -13.67
C GLY A 124 16.74 -1.32 -12.63
N ALA A 125 15.90 -1.76 -11.69
CA ALA A 125 15.23 -0.88 -10.72
C ALA A 125 14.41 0.26 -11.37
N ARG A 126 13.85 0.02 -12.56
CA ARG A 126 12.89 0.92 -13.18
C ARG A 126 11.58 0.99 -12.39
N LEU A 127 10.77 1.99 -12.66
CA LEU A 127 9.43 2.05 -12.12
C LEU A 127 8.56 0.91 -12.67
N LEU A 128 7.57 0.50 -11.87
CA LEU A 128 6.56 -0.46 -12.28
C LEU A 128 5.71 0.13 -13.42
N THR A 129 5.42 -0.67 -14.43
CA THR A 129 4.44 -0.32 -15.46
C THR A 129 3.02 -0.35 -14.88
N THR A 130 2.06 0.22 -15.60
CA THR A 130 0.65 0.21 -15.18
C THR A 130 0.10 -1.22 -15.01
N THR A 131 0.50 -2.15 -15.89
CA THR A 131 0.08 -3.55 -15.79
C THR A 131 0.68 -4.23 -14.57
N GLU A 132 1.99 -4.09 -14.33
CA GLU A 132 2.68 -4.64 -13.16
C GLU A 132 2.14 -4.06 -11.86
N THR A 133 1.85 -2.75 -11.82
CA THR A 133 1.20 -2.09 -10.68
C THR A 133 -0.17 -2.71 -10.40
N ARG A 134 -0.99 -2.97 -11.41
CA ARG A 134 -2.32 -3.56 -11.26
C ARG A 134 -2.25 -5.01 -10.76
N GLU A 135 -1.33 -5.82 -11.31
CA GLU A 135 -1.10 -7.19 -10.87
C GLU A 135 -0.62 -7.23 -9.42
N GLY A 136 0.38 -6.42 -9.08
CA GLY A 136 0.89 -6.29 -7.72
C GLY A 136 -0.18 -5.81 -6.74
N PHE A 137 -1.00 -4.83 -7.15
CA PHE A 137 -2.08 -4.32 -6.32
C PHE A 137 -3.13 -5.40 -6.00
N ALA A 138 -3.48 -6.27 -6.94
CA ALA A 138 -4.39 -7.38 -6.69
C ALA A 138 -3.87 -8.36 -5.61
N LEU A 139 -2.55 -8.56 -5.55
CA LEU A 139 -1.89 -9.34 -4.49
C LEU A 139 -1.85 -8.58 -3.17
N LEU A 140 -1.51 -7.29 -3.21
CA LEU A 140 -1.47 -6.42 -2.05
C LEU A 140 -2.84 -6.33 -1.35
N GLN A 141 -3.94 -6.23 -2.11
CA GLN A 141 -5.30 -6.22 -1.56
C GLN A 141 -5.59 -7.46 -0.71
N LYS A 142 -5.24 -8.65 -1.21
CA LYS A 142 -5.39 -9.90 -0.46
C LYS A 142 -4.55 -9.90 0.82
N ARG A 143 -3.36 -9.32 0.75
CA ARG A 143 -2.43 -9.23 1.88
C ARG A 143 -2.93 -8.23 2.93
N ILE A 144 -3.45 -7.07 2.52
CA ILE A 144 -4.10 -6.12 3.44
C ILE A 144 -5.26 -6.78 4.18
N GLN A 145 -6.11 -7.54 3.47
CA GLN A 145 -7.21 -8.29 4.08
C GLN A 145 -6.73 -9.35 5.08
N ALA A 146 -5.64 -10.06 4.77
CA ALA A 146 -5.08 -11.08 5.65
C ALA A 146 -4.40 -10.50 6.90
N VAL A 147 -3.69 -9.39 6.76
CA VAL A 147 -3.00 -8.70 7.87
C VAL A 147 -3.96 -7.89 8.73
N ASN A 148 -5.04 -7.37 8.13
CA ASN A 148 -6.07 -6.54 8.77
C ASN A 148 -5.50 -5.36 9.57
N PRO A 149 -4.69 -4.47 8.95
CA PRO A 149 -4.05 -3.38 9.65
C PRO A 149 -5.05 -2.28 10.01
N LYS A 150 -4.76 -1.54 11.09
CA LYS A 150 -5.52 -0.35 11.47
C LYS A 150 -5.11 0.90 10.69
N VAL A 151 -3.88 0.95 10.19
CA VAL A 151 -3.34 2.06 9.41
C VAL A 151 -2.30 1.57 8.41
N LEU A 152 -2.26 2.22 7.23
CA LEU A 152 -1.27 1.97 6.19
C LEU A 152 -0.25 3.11 6.15
N LEU A 153 1.03 2.76 6.03
CA LEU A 153 2.13 3.70 5.77
C LEU A 153 2.74 3.39 4.40
N ALA A 154 2.44 4.23 3.43
CA ALA A 154 2.86 4.11 2.05
C ALA A 154 4.22 4.78 1.81
N PHE A 155 5.17 4.05 1.23
CA PHE A 155 6.49 4.56 0.90
C PHE A 155 6.63 4.80 -0.60
N GLY A 156 6.67 6.08 -1.00
CA GLY A 156 6.87 6.49 -2.39
C GLY A 156 5.57 6.84 -3.13
N MET A 157 5.76 7.41 -4.32
CA MET A 157 4.68 8.00 -5.10
C MET A 157 3.75 6.96 -5.72
N THR A 158 4.31 5.88 -6.27
CA THR A 158 3.55 4.79 -6.92
C THR A 158 2.60 4.13 -5.94
N VAL A 159 3.09 3.76 -4.74
CA VAL A 159 2.29 3.14 -3.69
C VAL A 159 1.19 4.07 -3.21
N THR A 160 1.53 5.33 -2.92
CA THR A 160 0.57 6.35 -2.47
C THR A 160 -0.56 6.51 -3.46
N ARG A 161 -0.24 6.67 -4.75
CA ARG A 161 -1.23 6.85 -5.81
C ARG A 161 -2.10 5.60 -6.01
N THR A 162 -1.51 4.43 -5.91
CA THR A 162 -2.22 3.16 -6.07
C THR A 162 -3.25 2.94 -4.95
N LEU A 163 -2.89 3.26 -3.70
CA LEU A 163 -3.78 3.09 -2.55
C LEU A 163 -4.87 4.17 -2.47
N THR A 164 -4.54 5.41 -2.79
CA THR A 164 -5.42 6.56 -2.47
C THR A 164 -5.96 7.31 -3.68
N GLY A 165 -5.46 7.03 -4.87
CA GLY A 165 -5.72 7.83 -6.08
C GLY A 165 -5.10 9.23 -6.07
N LYS A 166 -4.39 9.61 -5.00
CA LYS A 166 -3.81 10.95 -4.79
C LYS A 166 -2.29 10.93 -4.94
N THR A 167 -1.69 12.09 -5.21
CA THR A 167 -0.24 12.24 -5.23
C THR A 167 0.34 12.29 -3.82
N LEU A 168 1.63 11.98 -3.68
CA LEU A 168 2.35 12.08 -2.41
C LEU A 168 2.22 13.49 -1.80
N GLY A 169 2.35 14.54 -2.61
CA GLY A 169 2.25 15.92 -2.14
C GLY A 169 0.87 16.30 -1.59
N GLN A 170 -0.21 15.68 -2.09
CA GLN A 170 -1.57 15.93 -1.61
C GLN A 170 -1.87 15.24 -0.26
N ILE A 171 -1.12 14.20 0.09
CA ILE A 171 -1.36 13.40 1.30
C ILE A 171 -0.38 13.76 2.42
N ARG A 172 0.80 14.28 2.09
CA ARG A 172 1.81 14.68 3.08
C ARG A 172 1.22 15.62 4.13
N SER A 173 1.57 15.40 5.39
CA SER A 173 1.03 16.13 6.57
C SER A 173 -0.47 15.93 6.83
N LYS A 174 -1.13 15.08 6.06
CA LYS A 174 -2.53 14.65 6.21
C LYS A 174 -2.56 13.13 6.07
N HIS A 175 -3.74 12.56 5.91
CA HIS A 175 -3.88 11.17 5.49
C HIS A 175 -4.87 11.06 4.34
N GLY A 176 -4.67 10.03 3.52
CA GLY A 176 -5.66 9.52 2.60
C GLY A 176 -6.45 8.38 3.24
N GLU A 177 -7.19 7.65 2.44
CA GLU A 177 -7.99 6.52 2.89
C GLU A 177 -7.96 5.41 1.83
N TYR A 178 -7.93 4.17 2.30
CA TYR A 178 -8.11 2.99 1.50
C TYR A 178 -9.12 2.05 2.18
N GLN A 179 -10.34 1.94 1.63
CA GLN A 179 -11.42 1.08 2.16
C GLN A 179 -11.69 1.29 3.67
N GLY A 180 -11.72 2.54 4.12
CA GLY A 180 -11.91 2.89 5.53
C GLY A 180 -10.63 2.87 6.37
N ILE A 181 -9.50 2.41 5.83
CA ILE A 181 -8.22 2.39 6.53
C ILE A 181 -7.46 3.69 6.24
N PRO A 182 -7.03 4.45 7.25
CA PRO A 182 -6.20 5.63 7.07
C PRO A 182 -4.87 5.29 6.38
N VAL A 183 -4.46 6.10 5.39
CA VAL A 183 -3.21 5.92 4.63
C VAL A 183 -2.34 7.15 4.81
N PHE A 184 -1.23 6.99 5.47
CA PHE A 184 -0.15 7.99 5.52
C PHE A 184 0.88 7.70 4.45
N ALA A 185 1.61 8.72 4.02
CA ALA A 185 2.58 8.56 2.95
C ALA A 185 3.84 9.39 3.18
N THR A 186 4.98 8.82 2.84
CA THR A 186 6.28 9.47 2.85
C THR A 186 7.16 8.97 1.70
N PHE A 187 8.37 9.47 1.61
CA PHE A 187 9.33 9.08 0.58
C PHE A 187 9.86 7.65 0.81
N ALA A 188 10.12 6.94 -0.29
CA ALA A 188 10.73 5.62 -0.25
C ALA A 188 12.18 5.68 0.26
N PRO A 189 12.66 4.67 1.04
CA PRO A 189 14.03 4.64 1.55
C PRO A 189 15.08 4.74 0.43
N GLY A 190 14.90 4.03 -0.68
CA GLY A 190 15.82 4.09 -1.82
C GLY A 190 15.91 5.47 -2.48
N PHE A 191 14.82 6.25 -2.46
CA PHE A 191 14.83 7.64 -2.89
C PHE A 191 15.62 8.52 -1.91
N LEU A 192 15.43 8.34 -0.59
CA LEU A 192 16.09 9.13 0.45
C LEU A 192 17.60 8.88 0.53
N ILE A 193 18.07 7.68 0.17
CA ILE A 193 19.52 7.38 0.08
C ILE A 193 20.16 8.23 -1.03
N LYS A 194 19.48 8.39 -2.16
CA LYS A 194 19.97 9.16 -3.30
C LYS A 194 19.74 10.66 -3.17
N ASN A 195 18.79 11.08 -2.32
CA ASN A 195 18.31 12.45 -2.22
C ASN A 195 18.18 12.87 -0.75
N GLU A 196 19.31 13.06 -0.08
CA GLU A 196 19.37 13.31 1.37
C GLU A 196 18.60 14.57 1.81
N ASN A 197 18.52 15.60 0.95
CA ASN A 197 17.78 16.82 1.23
C ASN A 197 16.30 16.60 1.58
N TYR A 198 15.72 15.47 1.15
CA TYR A 198 14.33 15.09 1.47
C TYR A 198 14.16 14.38 2.82
N LYS A 199 15.26 14.02 3.51
CA LYS A 199 15.20 13.35 4.83
C LYS A 199 14.45 14.20 5.87
N LYS A 200 14.65 15.52 5.87
CA LYS A 200 13.92 16.44 6.77
C LYS A 200 12.41 16.41 6.52
N GLN A 201 12.02 16.34 5.27
CA GLN A 201 10.62 16.27 4.88
C GLN A 201 10.00 14.90 5.25
N ALA A 202 10.71 13.80 4.99
CA ALA A 202 10.28 12.45 5.40
C ALA A 202 10.10 12.38 6.92
N TRP A 203 10.98 13.00 7.68
CA TRP A 203 10.88 13.09 9.15
C TRP A 203 9.62 13.83 9.60
N ALA A 204 9.25 14.92 8.92
CA ALA A 204 8.01 15.64 9.22
C ALA A 204 6.77 14.77 8.96
N ASP A 205 6.77 13.99 7.86
CA ASP A 205 5.69 13.06 7.55
C ASP A 205 5.56 11.96 8.63
N LEU A 206 6.69 11.38 9.07
CA LEU A 206 6.71 10.35 10.10
C LEU A 206 6.26 10.89 11.46
N LYS A 207 6.60 12.13 11.83
CA LYS A 207 6.09 12.76 13.04
C LYS A 207 4.57 12.96 13.00
N ALA A 208 4.04 13.38 11.86
CA ALA A 208 2.59 13.53 11.70
C ALA A 208 1.87 12.18 11.80
N PHE A 209 2.46 11.13 11.24
CA PHE A 209 1.98 9.76 11.38
C PHE A 209 2.00 9.31 12.86
N ASN A 210 3.13 9.52 13.58
CA ASN A 210 3.25 9.11 14.97
C ASN A 210 2.23 9.82 15.88
N ALA A 211 2.04 11.14 15.69
CA ALA A 211 1.03 11.90 16.42
C ALA A 211 -0.40 11.39 16.17
N PHE A 212 -0.69 10.88 14.96
CA PHE A 212 -1.97 10.22 14.68
C PHE A 212 -2.10 8.89 15.43
N MET A 213 -1.04 8.09 15.46
CA MET A 213 -1.00 6.79 16.15
C MET A 213 -1.27 6.95 17.64
N GLU A 214 -0.55 7.87 18.31
CA GLU A 214 -0.70 8.16 19.74
C GLU A 214 -2.10 8.61 20.14
N LYS A 215 -2.82 9.28 19.21
CA LYS A 215 -4.17 9.79 19.47
C LYS A 215 -5.27 8.76 19.19
N ASN A 216 -5.06 7.79 18.30
CA ASN A 216 -6.14 6.96 17.75
C ASN A 216 -5.94 5.46 17.95
N LEU A 217 -4.77 5.01 18.37
CA LEU A 217 -4.44 3.60 18.56
C LEU A 217 -3.81 3.30 19.91
#